data_4fc295264b5bd72fb8e1e996a937b312
#
_entry.id   4fc295264b5bd72fb8e1e996a937b312
#
_cell.length_a   1.000
_cell.length_b   1.000
_cell.length_c   1.000
_cell.angle_alpha   90.00
_cell.angle_beta   90.00
_cell.angle_gamma   90.00
#
_symmetry.space_group_name_H-M   'P 1'
#
loop_
_entity.id
_entity.type
_entity.pdbx_description
1 polymer ?
#
loop_
_entity_poly.entity_id
_entity_poly.type
_entity_poly.pdbx_seq_one_letter_code
_entity_poly.pdbx_strand_id
1 'polypeptide(L)'
;MYEIGGFYMKRKLSLALAGTMILSLFGFAPAAFANDAESISDDLVKAAQEEGELTVYGSCEEEYLAAACQKFEDLYGIKVSYQRLSTSEVYTKISEEAGNPSGDVWFGGTTDPYNEAVAADLLEPYEAENAVNLISDDYKDPTNCWYGIYKGILGFMVNTEELERLGLEAPRTWDDLTKEEYQGLIMLSNPNTAGTAKLVINTMIQMKGHDEAMEYFKALDKNVSQYTKSGSGPSKMVGPGECVIGVGFLHDGIYQILQGYDNIELIVPEDGTSFEIGATAIFKGCAHPNAAKLWIEYALTPDCVNIAKENGSYQFLVLSNATQPEEAEQFGLDMNNTIDYDFEDAKNNIAQYVEDFFAALGDSADDRFMTE
;
A
#
# COMPACT_ATOMS: atom_id res chain seq x y z
N MET A 1 -20.18 -6.43 -64.43
CA MET A 1 -21.46 -6.81 -65.02
C MET A 1 -22.52 -6.73 -63.96
N TYR A 2 -23.42 -5.78 -64.16
CA TYR A 2 -24.71 -5.45 -63.49
C TYR A 2 -24.63 -4.85 -62.07
N GLU A 3 -24.78 -3.53 -61.90
CA GLU A 3 -25.92 -2.60 -62.06
C GLU A 3 -26.97 -2.77 -60.97
N ILE A 4 -27.16 -1.71 -60.14
CA ILE A 4 -28.00 -0.52 -60.15
C ILE A 4 -29.42 -0.79 -59.59
N GLY A 5 -29.84 0.12 -58.73
CA GLY A 5 -31.25 0.34 -58.40
C GLY A 5 -31.43 1.01 -57.04
N GLY A 6 -31.34 2.17 -56.98
CA GLY A 6 -31.84 3.42 -56.55
C GLY A 6 -33.33 3.63 -56.79
N PHE A 7 -34.07 4.13 -55.79
CA PHE A 7 -35.25 4.94 -56.00
C PHE A 7 -35.50 5.96 -54.88
N TYR A 8 -35.48 7.21 -55.31
CA TYR A 8 -36.00 8.40 -54.63
C TYR A 8 -37.53 8.40 -54.68
N MET A 9 -38.22 8.93 -53.69
CA MET A 9 -39.33 9.91 -53.91
C MET A 9 -39.77 10.57 -52.60
N LYS A 10 -39.76 11.71 -52.65
CA LYS A 10 -40.20 13.05 -52.28
C LYS A 10 -41.72 13.21 -51.99
N ARG A 11 -42.02 14.15 -51.08
CA ARG A 11 -43.16 15.15 -50.97
C ARG A 11 -44.41 14.62 -50.24
N LYS A 12 -45.14 15.42 -49.43
CA LYS A 12 -45.43 16.87 -49.22
C LYS A 12 -46.14 16.98 -47.85
N LEU A 13 -45.88 17.94 -47.05
CA LEU A 13 -46.52 19.24 -46.80
C LEU A 13 -48.01 19.23 -46.34
N SER A 14 -48.23 19.89 -45.22
CA SER A 14 -49.31 20.75 -44.75
C SER A 14 -50.18 20.16 -43.68
N LEU A 15 -50.55 20.79 -42.59
CA LEU A 15 -51.03 22.14 -42.24
C LEU A 15 -51.15 22.24 -40.71
N ALA A 16 -51.02 23.43 -40.22
CA ALA A 16 -51.12 23.87 -38.86
C ALA A 16 -52.48 23.64 -38.19
N LEU A 17 -52.49 23.35 -36.89
CA LEU A 17 -53.53 23.82 -36.01
C LEU A 17 -52.91 24.25 -34.67
N ALA A 18 -53.20 25.49 -34.33
CA ALA A 18 -52.82 26.12 -33.09
C ALA A 18 -53.58 25.48 -31.92
N GLY A 19 -52.86 25.08 -30.89
CA GLY A 19 -53.41 24.59 -29.63
C GLY A 19 -52.53 25.08 -28.48
N THR A 20 -53.12 25.88 -27.67
CA THR A 20 -52.68 26.66 -26.53
C THR A 20 -51.65 25.96 -25.65
N MET A 21 -50.51 26.64 -25.49
CA MET A 21 -49.45 26.31 -24.52
C MET A 21 -49.96 26.45 -23.10
N ILE A 22 -49.97 25.35 -22.37
CA ILE A 22 -49.87 25.37 -20.90
C ILE A 22 -48.43 25.00 -20.60
N LEU A 23 -47.63 26.01 -20.27
CA LEU A 23 -46.27 25.84 -19.76
C LEU A 23 -46.36 25.29 -18.34
N SER A 24 -46.34 23.97 -18.18
CA SER A 24 -45.97 23.34 -16.92
C SER A 24 -44.44 23.31 -16.87
N LEU A 25 -43.86 24.26 -16.14
CA LEU A 25 -42.50 24.22 -15.65
C LEU A 25 -42.34 22.99 -14.72
N PHE A 26 -42.10 21.84 -15.30
CA PHE A 26 -41.43 20.79 -14.56
C PHE A 26 -39.93 21.18 -14.54
N GLY A 27 -39.56 21.80 -13.42
CA GLY A 27 -38.15 21.90 -13.04
C GLY A 27 -37.58 20.48 -12.96
N PHE A 28 -36.78 20.10 -13.95
CA PHE A 28 -35.80 19.06 -13.74
C PHE A 28 -34.81 19.65 -12.74
N ALA A 29 -35.03 19.39 -11.45
CA ALA A 29 -33.94 19.38 -10.50
C ALA A 29 -32.97 18.28 -11.00
N PRO A 30 -31.70 18.58 -11.20
CA PRO A 30 -30.73 17.50 -11.34
C PRO A 30 -30.92 16.64 -10.09
N ALA A 31 -31.14 15.34 -10.27
CA ALA A 31 -30.96 14.40 -9.20
C ALA A 31 -29.51 14.58 -8.74
N ALA A 32 -29.34 15.29 -7.63
CA ALA A 32 -28.14 15.21 -6.87
C ALA A 32 -28.06 13.71 -6.52
N PHE A 33 -27.16 13.00 -7.18
CA PHE A 33 -26.59 11.81 -6.60
C PHE A 33 -25.97 12.34 -5.29
N ALA A 34 -26.65 12.11 -4.19
CA ALA A 34 -26.03 12.19 -2.89
C ALA A 34 -24.92 11.14 -2.91
N ASN A 35 -23.72 11.53 -3.29
CA ASN A 35 -22.55 10.93 -2.75
C ASN A 35 -22.65 11.22 -1.25
N ASP A 36 -22.80 10.18 -0.44
CA ASP A 36 -22.51 10.21 0.99
C ASP A 36 -20.97 10.33 1.19
N ALA A 37 -20.35 11.29 0.51
CA ALA A 37 -19.05 11.80 0.89
C ALA A 37 -19.32 12.58 2.18
N GLU A 38 -18.90 12.02 3.30
CA GLU A 38 -18.90 12.72 4.56
C GLU A 38 -18.18 14.05 4.35
N SER A 39 -18.87 15.13 4.63
CA SER A 39 -18.44 16.46 4.21
C SER A 39 -17.31 16.92 5.09
N ILE A 40 -16.09 16.90 4.54
CA ILE A 40 -14.95 17.58 5.17
C ILE A 40 -15.35 19.04 5.43
N SER A 41 -15.08 19.53 6.63
CA SER A 41 -15.48 20.86 7.07
C SER A 41 -14.93 21.97 6.13
N ASP A 42 -15.82 22.84 5.65
CA ASP A 42 -15.46 24.00 4.82
C ASP A 42 -14.41 24.90 5.51
N ASP A 43 -14.46 24.99 6.83
CA ASP A 43 -13.49 25.79 7.61
C ASP A 43 -12.09 25.15 7.57
N LEU A 44 -11.97 23.81 7.63
CA LEU A 44 -10.70 23.12 7.48
C LEU A 44 -10.15 23.28 6.05
N VAL A 45 -10.99 23.10 5.03
CA VAL A 45 -10.59 23.29 3.63
C VAL A 45 -10.05 24.70 3.42
N LYS A 46 -10.74 25.71 3.92
CA LYS A 46 -10.30 27.11 3.80
C LYS A 46 -8.97 27.38 4.53
N ALA A 47 -8.83 26.88 5.76
CA ALA A 47 -7.60 27.04 6.53
C ALA A 47 -6.40 26.35 5.83
N ALA A 48 -6.61 25.17 5.27
CA ALA A 48 -5.60 24.46 4.48
C ALA A 48 -5.25 25.20 3.17
N GLN A 49 -6.24 25.79 2.49
CA GLN A 49 -6.00 26.61 1.29
C GLN A 49 -5.23 27.91 1.62
N GLU A 50 -5.38 28.48 2.81
CA GLU A 50 -4.61 29.63 3.26
C GLU A 50 -3.12 29.27 3.50
N GLU A 51 -2.81 27.99 3.87
CA GLU A 51 -1.43 27.48 3.92
C GLU A 51 -0.87 27.22 2.50
N GLY A 52 -1.70 26.71 1.58
CA GLY A 52 -1.46 26.65 0.15
C GLY A 52 -0.49 25.57 -0.33
N GLU A 53 0.21 24.88 0.55
CA GLU A 53 1.21 23.85 0.24
C GLU A 53 1.04 22.62 1.16
N LEU A 54 1.50 21.45 0.65
CA LEU A 54 1.60 20.20 1.41
C LEU A 54 2.80 19.40 0.90
N THR A 55 3.56 18.79 1.81
CA THR A 55 4.65 17.87 1.47
C THR A 55 4.36 16.47 2.03
N VAL A 56 4.29 15.48 1.13
CA VAL A 56 3.97 14.08 1.44
C VAL A 56 5.21 13.20 1.35
N TYR A 57 5.54 12.47 2.41
CA TYR A 57 6.48 11.34 2.32
C TYR A 57 5.66 10.06 2.16
N GLY A 58 5.82 9.40 1.01
CA GLY A 58 5.03 8.21 0.67
C GLY A 58 5.86 6.94 0.68
N SER A 59 5.25 5.84 1.12
CA SER A 59 5.90 4.52 1.19
C SER A 59 5.11 3.43 0.47
N CYS A 60 4.05 3.79 -0.26
CA CYS A 60 3.33 2.92 -1.18
C CYS A 60 3.95 2.94 -2.58
N GLU A 61 3.28 2.34 -3.57
CA GLU A 61 3.64 2.37 -4.97
C GLU A 61 3.65 3.82 -5.47
N GLU A 62 4.67 4.16 -6.26
CA GLU A 62 4.91 5.54 -6.66
C GLU A 62 3.78 6.10 -7.52
N GLU A 63 3.19 5.29 -8.38
CA GLU A 63 2.08 5.66 -9.24
C GLU A 63 0.82 6.00 -8.42
N TYR A 64 0.54 5.20 -7.38
CA TYR A 64 -0.57 5.49 -6.46
C TYR A 64 -0.30 6.74 -5.63
N LEU A 65 0.90 6.89 -5.08
CA LEU A 65 1.30 8.10 -4.35
C LEU A 65 1.11 9.36 -5.21
N ALA A 66 1.63 9.33 -6.44
CA ALA A 66 1.51 10.44 -7.38
C ALA A 66 0.05 10.76 -7.70
N ALA A 67 -0.77 9.74 -7.96
CA ALA A 67 -2.19 9.91 -8.25
C ALA A 67 -2.98 10.47 -7.06
N ALA A 68 -2.70 10.00 -5.83
CA ALA A 68 -3.31 10.51 -4.62
C ALA A 68 -2.96 11.98 -4.36
N CYS A 69 -1.68 12.36 -4.55
CA CYS A 69 -1.23 13.75 -4.45
C CYS A 69 -1.91 14.65 -5.50
N GLN A 70 -1.95 14.20 -6.76
CA GLN A 70 -2.60 14.96 -7.84
C GLN A 70 -4.11 15.13 -7.60
N LYS A 71 -4.79 14.07 -7.16
CA LYS A 71 -6.23 14.12 -6.85
C LYS A 71 -6.53 15.08 -5.70
N PHE A 72 -5.70 15.11 -4.65
CA PHE A 72 -5.81 16.09 -3.57
C PHE A 72 -5.63 17.53 -4.07
N GLU A 73 -4.61 17.75 -4.90
CA GLU A 73 -4.36 19.07 -5.53
C GLU A 73 -5.57 19.51 -6.39
N ASP A 74 -6.13 18.61 -7.19
CA ASP A 74 -7.29 18.88 -8.06
C ASP A 74 -8.56 19.20 -7.25
N LEU A 75 -8.77 18.52 -6.11
CA LEU A 75 -9.96 18.71 -5.25
C LEU A 75 -9.90 20.02 -4.45
N TYR A 76 -8.73 20.35 -3.92
CA TYR A 76 -8.61 21.42 -2.92
C TYR A 76 -7.83 22.63 -3.39
N GLY A 77 -7.13 22.56 -4.53
CA GLY A 77 -6.32 23.66 -5.06
C GLY A 77 -5.08 23.96 -4.22
N ILE A 78 -4.60 23.01 -3.42
CA ILE A 78 -3.41 23.10 -2.59
C ILE A 78 -2.28 22.41 -3.33
N LYS A 79 -1.12 23.08 -3.49
CA LYS A 79 0.03 22.51 -4.18
C LYS A 79 0.64 21.38 -3.37
N VAL A 80 0.83 20.20 -3.99
CA VAL A 80 1.42 19.03 -3.33
C VAL A 80 2.80 18.73 -3.90
N SER A 81 3.78 18.57 -2.99
CA SER A 81 5.08 17.98 -3.29
C SER A 81 5.18 16.63 -2.61
N TYR A 82 5.78 15.64 -3.26
CA TYR A 82 5.97 14.34 -2.61
C TYR A 82 7.36 13.78 -2.81
N GLN A 83 7.76 12.90 -1.90
CA GLN A 83 8.96 12.08 -2.00
C GLN A 83 8.61 10.63 -1.68
N ARG A 84 8.93 9.70 -2.60
CA ARG A 84 8.79 8.28 -2.36
C ARG A 84 10.02 7.76 -1.60
N LEU A 85 9.78 7.18 -0.42
CA LEU A 85 10.78 6.58 0.47
C LEU A 85 10.23 5.23 0.98
N SER A 86 11.10 4.30 1.35
CA SER A 86 10.68 3.11 2.08
C SER A 86 10.30 3.47 3.52
N THR A 87 9.44 2.68 4.17
CA THR A 87 8.84 3.05 5.45
C THR A 87 9.87 3.33 6.54
N SER A 88 10.92 2.49 6.65
CA SER A 88 11.99 2.73 7.62
C SER A 88 12.85 3.96 7.28
N GLU A 89 12.99 4.30 5.99
CA GLU A 89 13.69 5.54 5.58
C GLU A 89 12.91 6.79 5.99
N VAL A 90 11.56 6.76 5.91
CA VAL A 90 10.73 7.88 6.40
C VAL A 90 10.92 8.04 7.91
N TYR A 91 10.86 6.94 8.68
CA TYR A 91 11.09 6.97 10.13
C TYR A 91 12.47 7.57 10.46
N THR A 92 13.52 7.12 9.80
CA THR A 92 14.88 7.66 10.00
C THR A 92 14.93 9.15 9.71
N LYS A 93 14.36 9.57 8.57
CA LYS A 93 14.35 10.97 8.15
C LYS A 93 13.63 11.88 9.15
N ILE A 94 12.41 11.52 9.57
CA ILE A 94 11.65 12.34 10.54
C ILE A 94 12.30 12.33 11.95
N SER A 95 13.02 11.25 12.29
CA SER A 95 13.80 11.18 13.55
C SER A 95 14.99 12.15 13.53
N GLU A 96 15.69 12.26 12.41
CA GLU A 96 16.78 13.22 12.22
C GLU A 96 16.27 14.68 12.18
N GLU A 97 15.05 14.90 11.70
CA GLU A 97 14.38 16.19 11.56
C GLU A 97 13.49 16.54 12.77
N ALA A 98 13.58 15.79 13.88
CA ALA A 98 12.66 15.88 15.02
C ALA A 98 12.41 17.31 15.48
N GLY A 99 11.11 17.70 15.54
CA GLY A 99 10.63 19.02 15.91
C GLY A 99 10.59 20.09 14.80
N ASN A 100 11.14 19.76 13.59
CA ASN A 100 11.01 20.62 12.40
C ASN A 100 11.11 19.78 11.13
N PRO A 101 10.15 18.87 10.89
CA PRO A 101 10.17 17.99 9.73
C PRO A 101 10.05 18.79 8.43
N SER A 102 10.74 18.33 7.38
CA SER A 102 10.65 18.92 6.03
C SER A 102 9.41 18.46 5.28
N GLY A 103 8.72 17.42 5.77
CA GLY A 103 7.42 16.93 5.28
C GLY A 103 6.30 17.28 6.24
N ASP A 104 5.06 17.13 5.78
CA ASP A 104 3.87 17.38 6.59
C ASP A 104 3.18 16.09 6.99
N VAL A 105 3.11 15.12 6.07
CA VAL A 105 2.36 13.88 6.27
C VAL A 105 3.12 12.67 5.73
N TRP A 106 2.80 11.52 6.32
CA TRP A 106 3.22 10.19 5.86
C TRP A 106 2.05 9.48 5.19
N PHE A 107 2.29 8.78 4.07
CA PHE A 107 1.25 8.07 3.33
C PHE A 107 1.73 6.69 2.85
N GLY A 108 1.03 5.63 3.27
CA GLY A 108 1.33 4.24 2.91
C GLY A 108 2.51 3.62 3.66
N GLY A 109 2.83 2.39 3.31
CA GLY A 109 3.86 1.57 3.96
C GLY A 109 3.32 0.74 5.12
N THR A 110 4.21 0.20 5.95
CA THR A 110 3.86 -0.69 7.08
C THR A 110 3.74 0.08 8.39
N THR A 111 2.86 -0.35 9.30
CA THR A 111 2.62 0.33 10.58
C THR A 111 3.71 0.15 11.63
N ASP A 112 4.61 -0.83 11.51
CA ASP A 112 5.66 -1.00 12.52
C ASP A 112 6.53 0.25 12.68
N PRO A 113 7.08 0.89 11.62
CA PRO A 113 7.78 2.17 11.74
C PRO A 113 6.89 3.34 12.18
N TYR A 114 5.58 3.34 11.88
CA TYR A 114 4.65 4.35 12.44
C TYR A 114 4.55 4.19 13.96
N ASN A 115 4.47 2.97 14.46
CA ASN A 115 4.44 2.70 15.89
C ASN A 115 5.74 3.11 16.60
N GLU A 116 6.89 2.90 15.95
CA GLU A 116 8.18 3.44 16.41
C GLU A 116 8.13 4.99 16.49
N ALA A 117 7.54 5.64 15.49
CA ALA A 117 7.40 7.09 15.44
C ALA A 117 6.43 7.62 16.52
N VAL A 118 5.34 6.90 16.82
CA VAL A 118 4.45 7.21 17.96
C VAL A 118 5.23 7.12 19.27
N ALA A 119 5.98 6.05 19.49
CA ALA A 119 6.77 5.86 20.71
C ALA A 119 7.85 6.94 20.88
N ALA A 120 8.40 7.44 19.78
CA ALA A 120 9.39 8.51 19.74
C ALA A 120 8.80 9.94 19.76
N ASP A 121 7.47 10.09 19.88
CA ASP A 121 6.74 11.38 19.89
C ASP A 121 6.98 12.22 18.60
N LEU A 122 7.04 11.56 17.44
CA LEU A 122 7.31 12.18 16.14
C LEU A 122 6.05 12.43 15.29
N LEU A 123 4.89 11.90 15.70
CA LEU A 123 3.61 12.06 15.03
C LEU A 123 2.66 12.95 15.84
N GLU A 124 1.83 13.71 15.15
CA GLU A 124 0.82 14.58 15.75
C GLU A 124 -0.51 13.86 15.85
N PRO A 125 -1.11 13.70 17.05
CA PRO A 125 -2.44 13.13 17.19
C PRO A 125 -3.50 14.04 16.55
N TYR A 126 -4.38 13.45 15.76
CA TYR A 126 -5.52 14.14 15.16
C TYR A 126 -6.74 13.24 15.14
N GLU A 127 -7.85 13.66 15.73
CA GLU A 127 -9.12 12.93 15.71
C GLU A 127 -9.84 13.19 14.38
N ALA A 128 -9.64 12.31 13.40
CA ALA A 128 -10.22 12.43 12.07
C ALA A 128 -11.71 12.10 12.09
N GLU A 129 -12.55 12.97 11.50
CA GLU A 129 -13.98 12.74 11.38
C GLU A 129 -14.27 11.54 10.46
N ASN A 130 -13.52 11.39 9.36
CA ASN A 130 -13.65 10.29 8.40
C ASN A 130 -13.14 8.93 8.93
N ALA A 131 -12.55 8.87 10.13
CA ALA A 131 -12.17 7.61 10.77
C ALA A 131 -13.38 6.68 11.04
N VAL A 132 -14.61 7.19 11.03
CA VAL A 132 -15.84 6.39 11.09
C VAL A 132 -16.00 5.43 9.90
N ASN A 133 -15.29 5.69 8.79
CA ASN A 133 -15.26 4.83 7.61
C ASN A 133 -14.41 3.56 7.79
N LEU A 134 -13.53 3.49 8.79
CA LEU A 134 -12.72 2.31 9.06
C LEU A 134 -13.61 1.09 9.38
N ILE A 135 -13.27 -0.06 8.81
CA ILE A 135 -14.03 -1.31 9.05
C ILE A 135 -13.80 -1.92 10.44
N SER A 136 -12.75 -1.48 11.15
CA SER A 136 -12.44 -1.85 12.54
C SER A 136 -11.57 -0.78 13.18
N ASP A 137 -11.67 -0.62 14.50
CA ASP A 137 -10.77 0.21 15.30
C ASP A 137 -9.33 -0.33 15.32
N ASP A 138 -9.08 -1.57 14.93
CA ASP A 138 -7.74 -2.16 14.79
C ASP A 138 -6.94 -1.50 13.65
N TYR A 139 -7.60 -0.76 12.76
CA TYR A 139 -6.95 -0.03 11.67
C TYR A 139 -6.61 1.42 12.01
N LYS A 140 -6.42 1.75 13.29
CA LYS A 140 -5.90 3.06 13.72
C LYS A 140 -5.08 2.94 15.00
N ASP A 141 -4.19 3.88 15.21
CA ASP A 141 -3.51 4.02 16.50
C ASP A 141 -4.51 4.42 17.60
N PRO A 142 -4.46 3.79 18.80
CA PRO A 142 -5.35 4.13 19.91
C PRO A 142 -5.27 5.61 20.37
N THR A 143 -4.17 6.29 20.07
CA THR A 143 -3.97 7.72 20.37
C THR A 143 -4.25 8.64 19.17
N ASN A 144 -4.79 8.09 18.07
CA ASN A 144 -5.11 8.80 16.82
C ASN A 144 -3.89 9.43 16.12
N CYS A 145 -2.71 8.83 16.25
CA CYS A 145 -1.49 9.29 15.58
C CYS A 145 -1.38 8.79 14.14
N TRP A 146 -2.03 7.67 13.79
CA TRP A 146 -2.10 7.16 12.41
C TRP A 146 -3.43 6.46 12.14
N TYR A 147 -3.79 6.37 10.86
CA TYR A 147 -5.00 5.73 10.35
C TYR A 147 -4.65 4.81 9.17
N GLY A 148 -5.15 3.58 9.19
CA GLY A 148 -5.01 2.62 8.11
C GLY A 148 -5.80 3.03 6.87
N ILE A 149 -5.22 2.78 5.70
CA ILE A 149 -5.84 3.02 4.40
C ILE A 149 -5.98 1.74 3.58
N TYR A 150 -5.09 0.79 3.79
CA TYR A 150 -5.11 -0.53 3.15
C TYR A 150 -4.44 -1.58 4.04
N LYS A 151 -4.52 -2.85 3.61
CA LYS A 151 -3.73 -3.96 4.14
C LYS A 151 -3.27 -4.89 3.02
N GLY A 152 -2.10 -5.49 3.19
CA GLY A 152 -1.49 -6.41 2.23
C GLY A 152 -0.96 -7.66 2.91
N ILE A 153 -1.19 -8.82 2.29
CA ILE A 153 -0.72 -10.11 2.82
C ILE A 153 0.73 -10.37 2.45
N LEU A 154 1.53 -10.81 3.42
CA LEU A 154 2.92 -11.22 3.22
C LEU A 154 2.96 -12.66 2.65
N GLY A 155 3.88 -12.93 1.73
CA GLY A 155 4.03 -14.26 1.16
C GLY A 155 5.20 -14.38 0.19
N PHE A 156 5.11 -15.38 -0.70
CA PHE A 156 6.16 -15.67 -1.67
C PHE A 156 5.66 -15.42 -3.09
N MET A 157 6.53 -14.87 -3.89
CA MET A 157 6.38 -14.73 -5.34
C MET A 157 7.45 -15.62 -5.97
N VAL A 158 7.07 -16.55 -6.83
CA VAL A 158 8.04 -17.48 -7.42
C VAL A 158 7.98 -17.41 -8.94
N ASN A 159 9.15 -17.47 -9.58
CA ASN A 159 9.27 -17.62 -11.02
C ASN A 159 9.11 -19.08 -11.41
N THR A 160 7.98 -19.43 -11.97
CA THR A 160 7.62 -20.83 -12.32
C THR A 160 8.50 -21.40 -13.43
N GLU A 161 8.93 -20.59 -14.41
CA GLU A 161 9.81 -21.03 -15.49
C GLU A 161 11.21 -21.34 -14.96
N GLU A 162 11.74 -20.52 -14.05
CA GLU A 162 13.05 -20.75 -13.44
C GLU A 162 13.02 -21.98 -12.51
N LEU A 163 11.96 -22.16 -11.72
CA LEU A 163 11.79 -23.37 -10.90
C LEU A 163 11.75 -24.61 -11.77
N GLU A 164 10.98 -24.61 -12.87
CA GLU A 164 10.92 -25.74 -13.82
C GLU A 164 12.30 -26.01 -14.45
N ARG A 165 13.01 -24.96 -14.87
CA ARG A 165 14.37 -25.06 -15.44
C ARG A 165 15.36 -25.69 -14.48
N LEU A 166 15.24 -25.41 -13.19
CA LEU A 166 16.09 -25.94 -12.12
C LEU A 166 15.62 -27.30 -11.61
N GLY A 167 14.39 -27.73 -11.97
CA GLY A 167 13.78 -28.98 -11.49
C GLY A 167 13.37 -28.91 -10.03
N LEU A 168 12.98 -27.72 -9.55
CA LEU A 168 12.62 -27.44 -8.16
C LEU A 168 11.09 -27.29 -8.02
N GLU A 169 10.55 -27.70 -6.88
CA GLU A 169 9.17 -27.40 -6.48
C GLU A 169 9.09 -25.98 -5.88
N ALA A 170 7.90 -25.37 -5.93
CA ALA A 170 7.68 -24.09 -5.25
C ALA A 170 7.57 -24.27 -3.73
N PRO A 171 8.18 -23.38 -2.89
CA PRO A 171 8.03 -23.43 -1.44
C PRO A 171 6.57 -23.17 -1.06
N ARG A 172 6.04 -23.88 -0.06
CA ARG A 172 4.67 -23.72 0.44
C ARG A 172 4.59 -23.25 1.88
N THR A 173 5.69 -23.39 2.62
CA THR A 173 5.81 -22.98 4.02
C THR A 173 7.04 -22.11 4.22
N TRP A 174 7.08 -21.38 5.33
CA TRP A 174 8.27 -20.61 5.70
C TRP A 174 9.49 -21.52 5.86
N ASP A 175 9.31 -22.71 6.43
CA ASP A 175 10.41 -23.66 6.64
C ASP A 175 10.98 -24.18 5.31
N ASP A 176 10.17 -24.26 4.26
CA ASP A 176 10.64 -24.65 2.93
C ASP A 176 11.75 -23.73 2.41
N LEU A 177 11.68 -22.42 2.73
CA LEU A 177 12.68 -21.44 2.31
C LEU A 177 14.10 -21.74 2.84
N THR A 178 14.24 -22.60 3.86
CA THR A 178 15.52 -22.99 4.44
C THR A 178 16.16 -24.22 3.78
N LYS A 179 15.47 -24.87 2.81
CA LYS A 179 15.99 -26.05 2.10
C LYS A 179 17.23 -25.70 1.28
N GLU A 180 18.24 -26.55 1.32
CA GLU A 180 19.51 -26.33 0.60
C GLU A 180 19.34 -26.17 -0.92
N GLU A 181 18.28 -26.74 -1.49
CA GLU A 181 17.99 -26.65 -2.92
C GLU A 181 17.68 -25.24 -3.42
N TYR A 182 17.33 -24.30 -2.51
CA TYR A 182 17.08 -22.90 -2.82
C TYR A 182 18.29 -21.99 -2.58
N GLN A 183 19.49 -22.56 -2.41
CA GLN A 183 20.69 -21.79 -2.13
C GLN A 183 20.95 -20.71 -3.20
N GLY A 184 20.96 -19.44 -2.78
CA GLY A 184 21.19 -18.28 -3.64
C GLY A 184 20.01 -17.91 -4.55
N LEU A 185 18.82 -18.47 -4.35
CA LEU A 185 17.64 -18.24 -5.18
C LEU A 185 16.62 -17.29 -4.56
N ILE A 186 16.80 -16.90 -3.29
CA ILE A 186 15.83 -16.13 -2.53
C ILE A 186 16.27 -14.67 -2.44
N MET A 187 15.32 -13.74 -2.54
CA MET A 187 15.52 -12.33 -2.20
C MET A 187 14.52 -11.90 -1.12
N LEU A 188 15.03 -11.16 -0.15
CA LEU A 188 14.26 -10.41 0.85
C LEU A 188 14.58 -8.92 0.75
N SER A 189 13.92 -8.10 1.58
CA SER A 189 14.31 -6.71 1.74
C SER A 189 15.18 -6.48 2.99
N ASN A 190 15.87 -5.35 3.02
CA ASN A 190 16.77 -4.95 4.10
C ASN A 190 15.98 -4.31 5.25
N PRO A 191 16.04 -4.83 6.49
CA PRO A 191 15.26 -4.29 7.62
C PRO A 191 15.69 -2.88 8.05
N ASN A 192 16.88 -2.43 7.69
CA ASN A 192 17.30 -1.04 7.94
C ASN A 192 16.57 -0.02 7.05
N THR A 193 16.07 -0.46 5.88
CA THR A 193 15.45 0.44 4.89
C THR A 193 13.98 0.14 4.64
N ALA A 194 13.55 -1.12 4.76
CA ALA A 194 12.21 -1.59 4.39
C ALA A 194 11.40 -2.09 5.58
N GLY A 195 10.19 -1.56 5.77
CA GLY A 195 9.23 -2.05 6.76
C GLY A 195 8.78 -3.49 6.51
N THR A 196 8.72 -3.92 5.24
CA THR A 196 8.42 -5.32 4.86
C THR A 196 9.38 -6.31 5.53
N ALA A 197 10.68 -6.00 5.58
CA ALA A 197 11.64 -6.87 6.25
C ALA A 197 11.44 -6.93 7.77
N LYS A 198 11.08 -5.80 8.39
CA LYS A 198 10.71 -5.77 9.82
C LYS A 198 9.49 -6.65 10.08
N LEU A 199 8.49 -6.58 9.20
CA LEU A 199 7.32 -7.45 9.30
C LEU A 199 7.67 -8.93 9.16
N VAL A 200 8.61 -9.32 8.26
CA VAL A 200 9.11 -10.70 8.16
C VAL A 200 9.75 -11.14 9.48
N ILE A 201 10.58 -10.28 10.10
CA ILE A 201 11.24 -10.58 11.38
C ILE A 201 10.19 -10.82 12.47
N ASN A 202 9.25 -9.89 12.64
CA ASN A 202 8.16 -10.01 13.62
C ASN A 202 7.30 -11.25 13.37
N THR A 203 6.96 -11.53 12.12
CA THR A 203 6.16 -12.71 11.74
C THR A 203 6.84 -14.00 12.20
N MET A 204 8.12 -14.16 11.92
CA MET A 204 8.86 -15.36 12.32
C MET A 204 8.99 -15.48 13.84
N ILE A 205 9.23 -14.38 14.55
CA ILE A 205 9.31 -14.38 16.02
C ILE A 205 7.96 -14.74 16.64
N GLN A 206 6.86 -14.20 16.13
CA GLN A 206 5.52 -14.50 16.64
C GLN A 206 5.07 -15.93 16.32
N MET A 207 5.47 -16.48 15.16
CA MET A 207 5.16 -17.87 14.80
C MET A 207 6.02 -18.92 15.52
N LYS A 208 7.30 -18.64 15.74
CA LYS A 208 8.28 -19.63 16.21
C LYS A 208 8.82 -19.35 17.61
N GLY A 209 8.66 -18.14 18.12
CA GLY A 209 9.40 -17.64 19.27
C GLY A 209 10.78 -17.11 18.87
N HIS A 210 11.33 -16.21 19.71
CA HIS A 210 12.54 -15.44 19.40
C HIS A 210 13.74 -16.31 19.02
N ASP A 211 14.12 -17.27 19.87
CA ASP A 211 15.36 -18.05 19.66
C ASP A 211 15.27 -18.94 18.42
N GLU A 212 14.11 -19.56 18.18
CA GLU A 212 13.88 -20.41 17.01
C GLU A 212 13.85 -19.57 15.72
N ALA A 213 13.28 -18.35 15.77
CA ALA A 213 13.30 -17.43 14.66
C ALA A 213 14.73 -16.99 14.28
N MET A 214 15.62 -16.75 15.25
CA MET A 214 17.02 -16.42 14.97
C MET A 214 17.76 -17.60 14.33
N GLU A 215 17.52 -18.84 14.75
CA GLU A 215 18.07 -20.01 14.06
C GLU A 215 17.50 -20.21 12.66
N TYR A 216 16.20 -19.94 12.48
CA TYR A 216 15.54 -19.92 11.16
C TYR A 216 16.23 -18.91 10.23
N PHE A 217 16.47 -17.67 10.67
CA PHE A 217 17.12 -16.65 9.85
C PHE A 217 18.57 -17.02 9.46
N LYS A 218 19.33 -17.66 10.35
CA LYS A 218 20.65 -18.22 10.02
C LYS A 218 20.58 -19.30 8.92
N ALA A 219 19.53 -20.10 8.92
CA ALA A 219 19.32 -21.14 7.91
C ALA A 219 18.86 -20.50 6.58
N LEU A 220 17.89 -19.59 6.63
CA LEU A 220 17.37 -18.86 5.47
C LEU A 220 18.45 -18.03 4.78
N ASP A 221 19.29 -17.35 5.54
CA ASP A 221 20.35 -16.48 5.02
C ASP A 221 21.29 -17.19 4.03
N LYS A 222 21.52 -18.49 4.19
CA LYS A 222 22.33 -19.30 3.27
C LYS A 222 21.73 -19.39 1.87
N ASN A 223 20.40 -19.21 1.78
CA ASN A 223 19.63 -19.28 0.56
C ASN A 223 19.37 -17.90 -0.05
N VAL A 224 19.64 -16.83 0.69
CA VAL A 224 19.43 -15.47 0.23
C VAL A 224 20.58 -15.00 -0.66
N SER A 225 20.25 -14.58 -1.87
CA SER A 225 21.20 -13.95 -2.80
C SER A 225 21.40 -12.47 -2.49
N GLN A 226 20.33 -11.77 -2.07
CA GLN A 226 20.38 -10.33 -1.85
C GLN A 226 19.25 -9.86 -0.93
N TYR A 227 19.52 -8.80 -0.15
CA TYR A 227 18.55 -8.04 0.62
C TYR A 227 18.34 -6.67 -0.04
N THR A 228 17.20 -6.48 -0.71
CA THR A 228 16.92 -5.28 -1.50
C THR A 228 16.64 -4.07 -0.62
N LYS A 229 16.96 -2.87 -1.08
CA LYS A 229 16.66 -1.62 -0.36
C LYS A 229 15.15 -1.42 -0.12
N SER A 230 14.33 -1.64 -1.15
CA SER A 230 12.87 -1.47 -1.09
C SER A 230 12.18 -2.79 -0.76
N GLY A 231 11.06 -2.72 0.02
CA GLY A 231 10.21 -3.87 0.30
C GLY A 231 9.61 -4.52 -0.95
N SER A 232 9.31 -3.72 -2.00
CA SER A 232 8.85 -4.20 -3.30
C SER A 232 9.97 -4.60 -4.27
N GLY A 233 11.25 -4.55 -3.84
CA GLY A 233 12.39 -4.95 -4.66
C GLY A 233 12.31 -6.39 -5.13
N PRO A 234 12.07 -7.38 -4.26
CA PRO A 234 12.00 -8.79 -4.66
C PRO A 234 10.95 -9.04 -5.74
N SER A 235 9.73 -8.44 -5.63
CA SER A 235 8.65 -8.64 -6.61
C SER A 235 9.03 -8.20 -8.02
N LYS A 236 9.77 -7.10 -8.14
CA LYS A 236 10.22 -6.54 -9.44
C LYS A 236 11.25 -7.42 -10.13
N MET A 237 11.94 -8.27 -9.38
CA MET A 237 13.04 -9.11 -9.88
C MET A 237 12.62 -10.55 -10.20
N VAL A 238 11.43 -10.98 -9.71
CA VAL A 238 10.93 -12.34 -9.95
C VAL A 238 10.54 -12.56 -11.41
N GLY A 239 9.71 -11.68 -11.98
CA GLY A 239 9.24 -11.81 -13.37
C GLY A 239 10.38 -11.86 -14.40
N PRO A 240 11.36 -10.93 -14.36
CA PRO A 240 12.55 -10.97 -15.23
C PRO A 240 13.49 -12.18 -15.03
N GLY A 241 13.33 -12.92 -13.91
CA GLY A 241 14.19 -14.06 -13.58
C GLY A 241 15.51 -13.67 -12.87
N GLU A 242 15.62 -12.45 -12.38
CA GLU A 242 16.75 -12.00 -11.54
C GLU A 242 16.66 -12.54 -10.11
N CYS A 243 15.46 -12.94 -9.72
CA CYS A 243 15.10 -13.60 -8.48
C CYS A 243 14.20 -14.80 -8.78
N VAL A 244 14.44 -15.95 -8.18
CA VAL A 244 13.56 -17.12 -8.35
C VAL A 244 12.44 -17.12 -7.32
N ILE A 245 12.75 -16.73 -6.07
CA ILE A 245 11.81 -16.68 -4.95
C ILE A 245 11.95 -15.34 -4.28
N GLY A 246 10.94 -14.47 -4.43
CA GLY A 246 10.85 -13.19 -3.74
C GLY A 246 9.94 -13.29 -2.52
N VAL A 247 10.38 -12.77 -1.37
CA VAL A 247 9.55 -12.64 -0.17
C VAL A 247 9.12 -11.18 -0.03
N GLY A 248 7.81 -10.96 0.07
CA GLY A 248 7.24 -9.62 0.16
C GLY A 248 5.71 -9.64 0.13
N PHE A 249 5.11 -8.51 -0.19
CA PHE A 249 3.65 -8.42 -0.27
C PHE A 249 3.13 -8.95 -1.60
N LEU A 250 2.10 -9.78 -1.54
CA LEU A 250 1.58 -10.46 -2.72
C LEU A 250 0.86 -9.53 -3.70
N HIS A 251 0.37 -8.38 -3.25
CA HIS A 251 -0.19 -7.36 -4.15
C HIS A 251 0.86 -6.76 -5.11
N ASP A 252 2.13 -6.68 -4.69
CA ASP A 252 3.23 -6.30 -5.59
C ASP A 252 3.41 -7.32 -6.71
N GLY A 253 3.22 -8.62 -6.40
CA GLY A 253 3.25 -9.69 -7.40
C GLY A 253 2.08 -9.62 -8.37
N ILE A 254 0.86 -9.28 -7.89
CA ILE A 254 -0.29 -9.01 -8.76
C ILE A 254 0.07 -7.94 -9.80
N TYR A 255 0.67 -6.83 -9.36
CA TYR A 255 1.11 -5.77 -10.25
C TYR A 255 2.03 -6.31 -11.35
N GLN A 256 3.06 -7.10 -11.00
CA GLN A 256 3.99 -7.67 -11.97
C GLN A 256 3.30 -8.59 -12.98
N ILE A 257 2.39 -9.45 -12.53
CA ILE A 257 1.61 -10.34 -13.42
C ILE A 257 0.79 -9.50 -14.42
N LEU A 258 0.14 -8.44 -13.96
CA LEU A 258 -0.65 -7.54 -14.81
C LEU A 258 0.23 -6.69 -15.76
N GLN A 259 1.53 -6.52 -15.47
CA GLN A 259 2.50 -5.95 -16.39
C GLN A 259 3.00 -6.94 -17.45
N GLY A 260 2.55 -8.19 -17.41
CA GLY A 260 2.84 -9.21 -18.43
C GLY A 260 3.81 -10.30 -17.99
N TYR A 261 4.19 -10.38 -16.71
CA TYR A 261 5.00 -11.47 -16.17
C TYR A 261 4.10 -12.63 -15.70
N ASP A 262 3.54 -13.38 -16.64
CA ASP A 262 2.64 -14.52 -16.40
C ASP A 262 3.36 -15.78 -15.85
N ASN A 263 4.69 -15.71 -15.74
CA ASN A 263 5.55 -16.70 -15.10
C ASN A 263 5.67 -16.54 -13.57
N ILE A 264 4.87 -15.67 -12.94
CA ILE A 264 4.85 -15.51 -11.48
C ILE A 264 3.69 -16.29 -10.87
N GLU A 265 3.97 -17.14 -9.87
CA GLU A 265 2.98 -17.73 -8.96
C GLU A 265 3.03 -17.00 -7.62
N LEU A 266 1.86 -16.64 -7.07
CA LEU A 266 1.70 -16.03 -5.76
C LEU A 266 1.36 -17.12 -4.74
N ILE A 267 2.09 -17.17 -3.62
CA ILE A 267 1.95 -18.20 -2.61
C ILE A 267 1.70 -17.55 -1.24
N VAL A 268 0.51 -17.81 -0.70
CA VAL A 268 0.22 -17.58 0.73
C VAL A 268 0.79 -18.77 1.49
N PRO A 269 1.72 -18.59 2.45
CA PRO A 269 2.30 -19.69 3.21
C PRO A 269 1.24 -20.54 3.92
N GLU A 270 1.31 -21.88 3.75
CA GLU A 270 0.32 -22.82 4.28
C GLU A 270 0.36 -22.92 5.83
N ASP A 271 1.52 -22.64 6.42
CA ASP A 271 1.76 -22.61 7.86
C ASP A 271 1.38 -21.28 8.54
N GLY A 272 0.75 -20.35 7.78
CA GLY A 272 0.31 -19.06 8.25
C GLY A 272 1.28 -17.95 7.88
N THR A 273 0.79 -16.72 7.90
CA THR A 273 1.59 -15.52 7.61
C THR A 273 0.99 -14.29 8.29
N SER A 274 1.63 -13.14 8.17
CA SER A 274 1.12 -11.87 8.64
C SER A 274 0.65 -10.98 7.48
N PHE A 275 0.19 -9.79 7.85
CA PHE A 275 -0.22 -8.76 6.91
C PHE A 275 0.29 -7.39 7.36
N GLU A 276 0.50 -6.49 6.41
CA GLU A 276 0.71 -5.08 6.72
C GLU A 276 -0.63 -4.36 6.87
N ILE A 277 -0.60 -3.26 7.63
CA ILE A 277 -1.56 -2.18 7.53
C ILE A 277 -0.78 -0.98 6.97
N GLY A 278 -1.17 -0.49 5.80
CA GLY A 278 -0.62 0.76 5.27
C GLY A 278 -1.40 1.92 5.86
N ALA A 279 -0.68 2.94 6.33
CA ALA A 279 -1.27 4.00 7.12
C ALA A 279 -0.98 5.41 6.58
N THR A 280 -1.66 6.39 7.16
CA THR A 280 -1.37 7.81 6.98
C THR A 280 -1.26 8.50 8.33
N ALA A 281 -0.38 9.50 8.46
CA ALA A 281 -0.10 10.21 9.70
C ALA A 281 0.37 11.64 9.45
N ILE A 282 0.24 12.51 10.46
CA ILE A 282 0.77 13.89 10.46
C ILE A 282 2.11 13.90 11.19
N PHE A 283 3.13 14.53 10.62
CA PHE A 283 4.40 14.73 11.33
C PHE A 283 4.27 15.83 12.38
N LYS A 284 4.77 15.56 13.59
CA LYS A 284 4.73 16.50 14.67
C LYS A 284 5.59 17.73 14.38
N GLY A 285 4.98 18.91 14.44
CA GLY A 285 5.65 20.17 14.15
C GLY A 285 5.78 20.48 12.64
N CYS A 286 4.98 19.84 11.78
CA CYS A 286 4.94 20.12 10.36
C CYS A 286 4.59 21.59 10.05
N ALA A 287 5.01 22.06 8.88
CA ALA A 287 4.83 23.46 8.47
C ALA A 287 3.37 23.81 8.12
N HIS A 288 2.58 22.86 7.63
CA HIS A 288 1.24 23.05 7.09
C HIS A 288 0.20 22.18 7.82
N PRO A 289 -0.09 22.45 9.13
CA PRO A 289 -0.90 21.57 9.97
C PRO A 289 -2.37 21.44 9.52
N ASN A 290 -2.96 22.47 8.87
CA ASN A 290 -4.34 22.38 8.37
C ASN A 290 -4.40 21.60 7.07
N ALA A 291 -3.44 21.77 6.15
CA ALA A 291 -3.31 20.97 4.95
C ALA A 291 -3.01 19.48 5.31
N ALA A 292 -2.21 19.24 6.34
CA ALA A 292 -1.96 17.90 6.86
C ALA A 292 -3.22 17.23 7.43
N LYS A 293 -4.04 17.94 8.21
CA LYS A 293 -5.33 17.43 8.71
C LYS A 293 -6.30 17.15 7.56
N LEU A 294 -6.38 18.08 6.60
CA LEU A 294 -7.20 17.88 5.39
C LEU A 294 -6.76 16.65 4.59
N TRP A 295 -5.44 16.39 4.52
CA TRP A 295 -4.91 15.18 3.91
C TRP A 295 -5.40 13.92 4.63
N ILE A 296 -5.39 13.88 5.97
CA ILE A 296 -5.90 12.72 6.72
C ILE A 296 -7.38 12.49 6.42
N GLU A 297 -8.20 13.55 6.43
CA GLU A 297 -9.62 13.43 6.08
C GLU A 297 -9.82 12.88 4.66
N TYR A 298 -9.06 13.41 3.68
CA TYR A 298 -9.07 12.93 2.30
C TYR A 298 -8.59 11.49 2.17
N ALA A 299 -7.51 11.11 2.85
CA ALA A 299 -6.96 9.76 2.81
C ALA A 299 -7.95 8.68 3.30
N LEU A 300 -8.92 9.07 4.15
CA LEU A 300 -9.98 8.23 4.69
C LEU A 300 -11.29 8.31 3.88
N THR A 301 -11.19 8.63 2.58
CA THR A 301 -12.33 8.66 1.65
C THR A 301 -12.13 7.73 0.46
N PRO A 302 -13.22 7.30 -0.20
CA PRO A 302 -13.16 6.58 -1.48
C PRO A 302 -12.42 7.34 -2.57
N ASP A 303 -12.44 8.67 -2.58
CA ASP A 303 -11.73 9.51 -3.54
C ASP A 303 -10.22 9.29 -3.52
N CYS A 304 -9.66 8.96 -2.35
CA CYS A 304 -8.24 8.63 -2.21
C CYS A 304 -7.95 7.15 -2.44
N VAL A 305 -8.71 6.25 -1.76
CA VAL A 305 -8.30 4.84 -1.74
C VAL A 305 -8.74 4.05 -2.98
N ASN A 306 -9.87 4.40 -3.62
CA ASN A 306 -10.35 3.66 -4.81
C ASN A 306 -9.48 3.85 -6.05
N ILE A 307 -8.68 4.92 -6.13
CA ILE A 307 -7.77 5.14 -7.27
C ILE A 307 -6.52 4.25 -7.21
N ALA A 308 -6.30 3.55 -6.10
CA ALA A 308 -5.13 2.71 -5.88
C ALA A 308 -4.96 1.67 -6.99
N LYS A 309 -6.00 0.87 -7.28
CA LYS A 309 -5.93 -0.19 -8.29
C LYS A 309 -5.66 0.30 -9.71
N GLU A 310 -6.17 1.48 -10.08
CA GLU A 310 -5.93 2.09 -11.38
C GLU A 310 -4.47 2.57 -11.53
N ASN A 311 -3.76 2.66 -10.40
CA ASN A 311 -2.38 3.10 -10.27
C ASN A 311 -1.47 2.00 -9.71
N GLY A 312 -1.80 0.73 -9.98
CA GLY A 312 -0.92 -0.40 -9.71
C GLY A 312 -0.86 -0.90 -8.27
N SER A 313 -1.78 -0.45 -7.42
CA SER A 313 -1.82 -0.78 -5.99
C SER A 313 -3.06 -1.66 -5.70
N TYR A 314 -2.83 -2.95 -5.40
CA TYR A 314 -3.89 -3.98 -5.31
C TYR A 314 -4.10 -4.49 -3.89
N GLN A 315 -3.81 -3.67 -2.88
CA GLN A 315 -4.04 -4.00 -1.47
C GLN A 315 -5.54 -4.04 -1.15
N PHE A 316 -5.90 -4.80 -0.12
CA PHE A 316 -7.25 -4.76 0.46
C PHE A 316 -7.48 -3.41 1.16
N LEU A 317 -8.55 -2.72 0.81
CA LEU A 317 -8.89 -1.44 1.42
C LEU A 317 -9.60 -1.63 2.76
N VAL A 318 -9.28 -0.78 3.73
CA VAL A 318 -9.80 -0.89 5.11
C VAL A 318 -10.92 0.11 5.43
N LEU A 319 -11.51 0.74 4.41
CA LEU A 319 -12.67 1.61 4.53
C LEU A 319 -13.94 0.87 4.12
N SER A 320 -15.01 1.01 4.90
CA SER A 320 -16.30 0.35 4.70
C SER A 320 -17.05 0.82 3.45
N ASN A 321 -16.75 2.04 2.98
CA ASN A 321 -17.33 2.67 1.80
C ASN A 321 -16.40 2.60 0.55
N ALA A 322 -15.25 1.92 0.64
CA ALA A 322 -14.33 1.73 -0.47
C ALA A 322 -14.75 0.55 -1.36
N THR A 323 -14.31 0.60 -2.62
CA THR A 323 -14.48 -0.50 -3.59
C THR A 323 -13.23 -1.37 -3.59
N GLN A 324 -13.35 -2.61 -3.11
CA GLN A 324 -12.23 -3.55 -3.07
C GLN A 324 -11.70 -3.87 -4.48
N PRO A 325 -10.38 -4.02 -4.67
CA PRO A 325 -9.82 -4.51 -5.92
C PRO A 325 -10.19 -5.99 -6.11
N GLU A 326 -10.79 -6.34 -7.27
CA GLU A 326 -11.19 -7.71 -7.60
C GLU A 326 -9.98 -8.62 -7.84
N GLU A 327 -8.84 -8.05 -8.14
CA GLU A 327 -7.59 -8.72 -8.46
C GLU A 327 -7.09 -9.59 -7.30
N ALA A 328 -7.22 -9.12 -6.06
CA ALA A 328 -6.83 -9.90 -4.89
C ALA A 328 -7.59 -11.24 -4.80
N GLU A 329 -8.91 -11.24 -5.06
CA GLU A 329 -9.73 -12.45 -5.11
C GLU A 329 -9.38 -13.32 -6.34
N GLN A 330 -9.20 -12.71 -7.51
CA GLN A 330 -8.85 -13.42 -8.76
C GLN A 330 -7.54 -14.20 -8.65
N PHE A 331 -6.56 -13.64 -7.91
CA PHE A 331 -5.27 -14.30 -7.66
C PHE A 331 -5.24 -15.14 -6.38
N GLY A 332 -6.40 -15.37 -5.75
CA GLY A 332 -6.56 -16.29 -4.63
C GLY A 332 -5.91 -15.82 -3.33
N LEU A 333 -5.73 -14.52 -3.14
CA LEU A 333 -5.23 -14.00 -1.88
C LEU A 333 -6.30 -14.13 -0.80
N ASP A 334 -6.00 -14.91 0.24
CA ASP A 334 -6.89 -15.18 1.36
C ASP A 334 -6.32 -14.62 2.67
N MET A 335 -6.96 -13.58 3.19
CA MET A 335 -6.59 -12.96 4.48
C MET A 335 -6.94 -13.83 5.70
N ASN A 336 -7.69 -14.93 5.51
CA ASN A 336 -8.05 -15.82 6.63
C ASN A 336 -6.88 -16.70 7.11
N ASN A 337 -5.81 -16.82 6.34
CA ASN A 337 -4.60 -17.58 6.72
C ASN A 337 -3.54 -16.70 7.39
N THR A 338 -3.93 -15.57 7.97
CA THR A 338 -3.03 -14.71 8.75
C THR A 338 -3.02 -15.10 10.21
N ILE A 339 -1.85 -14.96 10.85
CA ILE A 339 -1.71 -15.12 12.30
C ILE A 339 -2.44 -13.98 13.04
N ASP A 340 -2.73 -14.20 14.31
CA ASP A 340 -3.16 -13.14 15.23
C ASP A 340 -1.91 -12.29 15.57
N TYR A 341 -1.62 -11.31 14.70
CA TYR A 341 -0.39 -10.52 14.75
C TYR A 341 -0.43 -9.54 15.94
N ASP A 342 0.53 -9.68 16.85
CA ASP A 342 0.68 -8.80 18.02
C ASP A 342 1.41 -7.50 17.66
N PHE A 343 0.64 -6.47 17.33
CA PHE A 343 1.16 -5.14 17.01
C PHE A 343 1.82 -4.46 18.21
N GLU A 344 1.44 -4.78 19.45
CA GLU A 344 2.06 -4.20 20.66
C GLU A 344 3.45 -4.82 20.90
N ASP A 345 3.60 -6.14 20.71
CA ASP A 345 4.91 -6.78 20.76
C ASP A 345 5.84 -6.21 19.68
N ALA A 346 5.37 -6.13 18.44
CA ALA A 346 6.10 -5.56 17.32
C ALA A 346 6.57 -4.12 17.62
N LYS A 347 5.66 -3.25 18.07
CA LYS A 347 5.95 -1.85 18.43
C LYS A 347 7.04 -1.73 19.51
N ASN A 348 6.98 -2.56 20.52
CA ASN A 348 7.86 -2.44 21.69
C ASN A 348 9.25 -3.04 21.46
N ASN A 349 9.37 -4.02 20.55
CA ASN A 349 10.57 -4.85 20.47
C ASN A 349 11.27 -4.85 19.11
N ILE A 350 10.68 -4.28 18.04
CA ILE A 350 11.22 -4.39 16.68
C ILE A 350 12.66 -3.88 16.55
N ALA A 351 13.03 -2.82 17.24
CA ALA A 351 14.39 -2.29 17.20
C ALA A 351 15.41 -3.33 17.70
N GLN A 352 15.10 -4.00 18.82
CA GLN A 352 15.93 -5.07 19.37
C GLN A 352 15.93 -6.30 18.44
N TYR A 353 14.76 -6.67 17.90
CA TYR A 353 14.65 -7.81 16.99
C TYR A 353 15.47 -7.63 15.70
N VAL A 354 15.57 -6.41 15.18
CA VAL A 354 16.44 -6.10 14.04
C VAL A 354 17.92 -6.23 14.42
N GLU A 355 18.34 -5.77 15.61
CA GLU A 355 19.71 -5.96 16.09
C GLU A 355 20.03 -7.46 16.25
N ASP A 356 19.12 -8.24 16.82
CA ASP A 356 19.29 -9.68 17.02
C ASP A 356 19.33 -10.45 15.69
N PHE A 357 18.52 -10.03 14.71
CA PHE A 357 18.58 -10.54 13.34
C PHE A 357 19.98 -10.34 12.72
N PHE A 358 20.53 -9.13 12.74
CA PHE A 358 21.87 -8.88 12.21
C PHE A 358 22.95 -9.64 12.99
N ALA A 359 22.83 -9.71 14.31
CA ALA A 359 23.74 -10.51 15.13
C ALA A 359 23.66 -12.01 14.79
N ALA A 360 22.48 -12.52 14.46
CA ALA A 360 22.28 -13.90 14.06
C ALA A 360 22.93 -14.21 12.70
N LEU A 361 22.86 -13.31 11.72
CA LEU A 361 23.45 -13.47 10.40
C LEU A 361 24.99 -13.32 10.44
N GLY A 362 25.50 -12.42 11.29
CA GLY A 362 26.91 -12.09 11.37
C GLY A 362 27.46 -11.40 10.13
N ASP A 363 28.77 -11.13 10.09
CA ASP A 363 29.44 -10.32 9.06
C ASP A 363 29.35 -10.92 7.63
N SER A 364 28.98 -12.19 7.50
CA SER A 364 28.92 -12.88 6.20
C SER A 364 27.79 -12.40 5.29
N ALA A 365 26.83 -11.65 5.84
CA ALA A 365 25.66 -11.12 5.12
C ALA A 365 25.90 -9.68 4.59
N ASP A 366 26.89 -8.94 5.10
CA ASP A 366 27.06 -7.48 4.89
C ASP A 366 27.07 -7.06 3.42
N ASP A 367 27.78 -7.79 2.55
CA ASP A 367 27.90 -7.46 1.13
C ASP A 367 26.58 -7.66 0.33
N ARG A 368 25.57 -8.28 0.92
CA ARG A 368 24.28 -8.58 0.28
C ARG A 368 23.18 -7.59 0.60
N PHE A 369 23.40 -6.70 1.58
CA PHE A 369 22.46 -5.66 1.96
C PHE A 369 22.58 -4.43 1.06
N MET A 370 21.57 -4.21 0.20
CA MET A 370 21.49 -3.03 -0.65
C MET A 370 21.09 -1.80 0.18
N THR A 371 21.75 -0.69 -0.05
CA THR A 371 21.48 0.62 0.55
C THR A 371 21.19 1.71 -0.49
N GLU A 372 21.44 1.43 -1.79
CA GLU A 372 21.24 2.35 -2.92
C GLU A 372 20.31 1.73 -3.98
#